data_5b3203bdf156fd93aa9664f827ec9f07
#
_entry.id   5b3203bdf156fd93aa9664f827ec9f07
#
_cell.length_a   1.000
_cell.length_b   1.000
_cell.length_c   1.000
_cell.angle_alpha   90.00
_cell.angle_beta   90.00
_cell.angle_gamma   90.00
#
_symmetry.space_group_name_H-M   'P 1'
#
loop_
_entity.id
_entity.type
_entity.pdbx_description
1 polymer ?
#
loop_
_entity_poly.entity_id
_entity_poly.type
_entity_poly.pdbx_seq_one_letter_code
_entity_poly.pdbx_strand_id
1 'polypeptide(L)'
;GGSSGTGDAHTLLKTLAMTLIKVAGFIALMMVVGRKVFPWLLWQVAHTGSRELFNLCVVAAAIGIAYGASVLFGVSIALGAFFAGIVLRESDFSYRATQESQPLRDAFSVLFFVSVGMLFDPRILLSNPLGVLAVLAVIMLGKSMVAFTLVKARGYPLTTALTVSVGLAQIGEFSFILAGLGVSLNLLPKEGLNLILAGSLLSIALNPLVFHAVEPLQRWIRTRSRFARSLEQKDDPLAILPMTFTSEELTGHVVLVGFGRVGRRVAHALHARGLRYVVVEENRDFVEELRSKDLPAVAGDAVVRYRFQGHADSVLTSYHLHSSLPPNQKSRLAEQ
;
A
#
# COMPACT_ATOMS: atom_id res chain seq x y z
N GLY A 1 -12.01 -29.36 -47.28
CA GLY A 1 -11.94 -28.02 -46.77
C GLY A 1 -11.11 -27.94 -45.50
N GLY A 2 -9.82 -27.81 -45.57
CA GLY A 2 -8.98 -27.66 -44.37
C GLY A 2 -7.78 -26.75 -44.65
N SER A 3 -7.99 -25.41 -44.63
CA SER A 3 -6.87 -24.48 -44.75
C SER A 3 -7.10 -23.12 -44.08
N SER A 4 -8.07 -22.99 -43.18
CA SER A 4 -8.36 -21.71 -42.49
C SER A 4 -7.66 -21.51 -41.12
N GLY A 5 -7.00 -22.54 -40.56
CA GLY A 5 -6.46 -22.46 -39.21
C GLY A 5 -5.05 -21.84 -39.07
N THR A 6 -4.23 -21.87 -40.11
CA THR A 6 -2.83 -21.36 -40.02
C THR A 6 -2.71 -19.88 -40.30
N GLY A 7 -3.58 -19.31 -41.12
CA GLY A 7 -3.62 -17.86 -41.39
C GLY A 7 -4.06 -17.05 -40.20
N ASP A 8 -5.05 -17.54 -39.44
CA ASP A 8 -5.57 -16.87 -38.25
C ASP A 8 -4.56 -16.91 -37.11
N ALA A 9 -3.86 -18.01 -36.89
CA ALA A 9 -2.82 -18.12 -35.87
C ALA A 9 -1.62 -17.18 -36.14
N HIS A 10 -1.20 -17.07 -37.39
CA HIS A 10 -0.10 -16.15 -37.77
C HIS A 10 -0.47 -14.68 -37.62
N THR A 11 -1.72 -14.34 -37.94
CA THR A 11 -2.25 -12.98 -37.81
C THR A 11 -2.41 -12.63 -36.34
N LEU A 12 -2.93 -13.51 -35.51
CA LEU A 12 -3.03 -13.36 -34.05
C LEU A 12 -1.65 -13.19 -33.42
N LEU A 13 -0.68 -14.03 -33.78
CA LEU A 13 0.69 -13.94 -33.25
C LEU A 13 1.35 -12.60 -33.62
N LYS A 14 1.18 -12.15 -34.85
CA LYS A 14 1.69 -10.84 -35.32
C LYS A 14 1.04 -9.67 -34.58
N THR A 15 -0.27 -9.71 -34.37
CA THR A 15 -1.00 -8.66 -33.63
C THR A 15 -0.56 -8.63 -32.16
N LEU A 16 -0.41 -9.80 -31.54
CA LEU A 16 0.07 -9.92 -30.16
C LEU A 16 1.51 -9.41 -30.01
N ALA A 17 2.39 -9.80 -30.91
CA ALA A 17 3.78 -9.33 -30.93
C ALA A 17 3.85 -7.80 -31.11
N MET A 18 3.07 -7.24 -32.03
CA MET A 18 3.02 -5.80 -32.24
C MET A 18 2.51 -5.04 -31.02
N THR A 19 1.48 -5.58 -30.34
CA THR A 19 0.94 -4.99 -29.10
C THR A 19 1.98 -5.04 -27.98
N LEU A 20 2.67 -6.15 -27.81
CA LEU A 20 3.75 -6.29 -26.83
C LEU A 20 4.91 -5.31 -27.10
N ILE A 21 5.31 -5.16 -28.37
CA ILE A 21 6.35 -4.21 -28.78
C ILE A 21 5.93 -2.78 -28.44
N LYS A 22 4.68 -2.40 -28.75
CA LYS A 22 4.15 -1.07 -28.41
C LYS A 22 4.12 -0.81 -26.91
N VAL A 23 3.65 -1.77 -26.12
CA VAL A 23 3.64 -1.66 -24.65
C VAL A 23 5.06 -1.59 -24.10
N ALA A 24 5.97 -2.45 -24.58
CA ALA A 24 7.38 -2.41 -24.16
C ALA A 24 8.06 -1.08 -24.53
N GLY A 25 7.78 -0.56 -25.73
CA GLY A 25 8.25 0.76 -26.19
C GLY A 25 7.75 1.89 -25.29
N PHE A 26 6.47 1.86 -24.91
CA PHE A 26 5.90 2.82 -23.97
C PHE A 26 6.57 2.75 -22.61
N ILE A 27 6.73 1.53 -22.05
CA ILE A 27 7.40 1.34 -20.76
C ILE A 27 8.83 1.86 -20.82
N ALA A 28 9.60 1.51 -21.87
CA ALA A 28 10.96 1.98 -22.06
C ALA A 28 11.03 3.51 -22.15
N LEU A 29 10.12 4.13 -22.92
CA LEU A 29 10.02 5.60 -23.01
C LEU A 29 9.77 6.23 -21.64
N MET A 30 8.82 5.70 -20.88
CA MET A 30 8.48 6.22 -19.56
C MET A 30 9.64 6.04 -18.56
N MET A 31 10.34 4.91 -18.59
CA MET A 31 11.49 4.66 -17.70
C MET A 31 12.71 5.51 -18.05
N VAL A 32 12.93 5.84 -19.32
CA VAL A 32 14.12 6.62 -19.74
C VAL A 32 13.81 8.12 -19.77
N VAL A 33 12.75 8.52 -20.45
CA VAL A 33 12.39 9.94 -20.66
C VAL A 33 11.52 10.46 -19.53
N GLY A 34 10.50 9.69 -19.12
CA GLY A 34 9.56 10.08 -18.08
C GLY A 34 10.24 10.36 -16.75
N ARG A 35 11.18 9.49 -16.34
CA ARG A 35 11.96 9.63 -15.07
C ARG A 35 12.83 10.89 -15.04
N LYS A 36 13.16 11.50 -16.16
CA LYS A 36 13.96 12.74 -16.24
C LYS A 36 13.08 13.97 -16.45
N VAL A 37 12.15 13.89 -17.39
CA VAL A 37 11.33 15.04 -17.82
C VAL A 37 10.30 15.39 -16.74
N PHE A 38 9.65 14.38 -16.14
CA PHE A 38 8.57 14.63 -15.20
C PHE A 38 9.05 15.27 -13.89
N PRO A 39 10.09 14.77 -13.20
CA PRO A 39 10.66 15.44 -12.03
C PRO A 39 11.21 16.83 -12.35
N TRP A 40 11.82 17.01 -13.50
CA TRP A 40 12.31 18.32 -13.93
C TRP A 40 11.16 19.33 -14.11
N LEU A 41 10.05 18.90 -14.73
CA LEU A 41 8.86 19.74 -14.90
C LEU A 41 8.27 20.15 -13.54
N LEU A 42 8.13 19.19 -12.64
CA LEU A 42 7.63 19.45 -11.29
C LEU A 42 8.56 20.37 -10.49
N TRP A 43 9.87 20.20 -10.63
CA TRP A 43 10.86 21.06 -10.02
C TRP A 43 10.71 22.51 -10.50
N GLN A 44 10.54 22.72 -11.81
CA GLN A 44 10.37 24.04 -12.39
C GLN A 44 9.10 24.73 -11.86
N VAL A 45 8.01 23.99 -11.78
CA VAL A 45 6.74 24.52 -11.25
C VAL A 45 6.81 24.73 -9.72
N ALA A 46 7.47 23.85 -8.98
CA ALA A 46 7.62 23.99 -7.52
C ALA A 46 8.36 25.27 -7.13
N HIS A 47 9.30 25.75 -7.96
CA HIS A 47 10.02 27.00 -7.74
C HIS A 47 9.16 28.27 -7.85
N THR A 48 7.98 28.19 -8.50
CA THR A 48 7.05 29.32 -8.56
C THR A 48 6.37 29.60 -7.21
N GLY A 49 6.41 28.65 -6.27
CA GLY A 49 5.77 28.74 -4.95
C GLY A 49 4.25 28.56 -4.98
N SER A 50 3.60 28.51 -6.14
CA SER A 50 2.14 28.31 -6.24
C SER A 50 1.74 26.85 -6.05
N ARG A 51 0.83 26.60 -5.10
CA ARG A 51 0.25 25.28 -4.86
C ARG A 51 -0.70 24.87 -5.98
N GLU A 52 -1.48 25.82 -6.48
CA GLU A 52 -2.47 25.63 -7.54
C GLU A 52 -1.79 25.23 -8.84
N LEU A 53 -0.70 25.92 -9.20
CA LEU A 53 0.06 25.61 -10.39
C LEU A 53 0.74 24.25 -10.30
N PHE A 54 1.24 23.89 -9.12
CA PHE A 54 1.82 22.58 -8.86
C PHE A 54 0.79 21.45 -9.04
N ASN A 55 -0.40 21.60 -8.45
CA ASN A 55 -1.49 20.63 -8.59
C ASN A 55 -1.95 20.49 -10.04
N LEU A 56 -2.14 21.60 -10.71
CA LEU A 56 -2.52 21.61 -12.13
C LEU A 56 -1.46 20.88 -12.98
N CYS A 57 -0.18 21.11 -12.71
CA CYS A 57 0.92 20.45 -13.40
C CYS A 57 0.90 18.94 -13.18
N VAL A 58 0.70 18.46 -11.93
CA VAL A 58 0.61 17.02 -11.61
C VAL A 58 -0.54 16.38 -12.38
N VAL A 59 -1.73 16.98 -12.32
CA VAL A 59 -2.93 16.45 -13.01
C VAL A 59 -2.78 16.49 -14.51
N ALA A 60 -2.31 17.61 -15.07
CA ALA A 60 -2.11 17.77 -16.53
C ALA A 60 -1.07 16.78 -17.06
N ALA A 61 0.02 16.56 -16.31
CA ALA A 61 1.03 15.58 -16.69
C ALA A 61 0.49 14.14 -16.60
N ALA A 62 -0.25 13.79 -15.54
CA ALA A 62 -0.87 12.46 -15.42
C ALA A 62 -1.84 12.18 -16.57
N ILE A 63 -2.73 13.12 -16.88
CA ILE A 63 -3.69 13.01 -18.00
C ILE A 63 -2.96 13.00 -19.34
N GLY A 64 -1.98 13.89 -19.52
CA GLY A 64 -1.20 13.98 -20.76
C GLY A 64 -0.43 12.70 -21.06
N ILE A 65 0.19 12.10 -20.06
CA ILE A 65 0.87 10.80 -20.20
C ILE A 65 -0.15 9.69 -20.49
N ALA A 66 -1.27 9.65 -19.77
CA ALA A 66 -2.31 8.64 -19.97
C ALA A 66 -2.90 8.71 -21.39
N TYR A 67 -3.22 9.91 -21.85
CA TYR A 67 -3.75 10.15 -23.19
C TYR A 67 -2.70 9.87 -24.27
N GLY A 68 -1.47 10.37 -24.09
CA GLY A 68 -0.35 10.12 -25.00
C GLY A 68 -0.04 8.63 -25.15
N ALA A 69 -0.08 7.87 -24.04
CA ALA A 69 0.07 6.41 -24.07
C ALA A 69 -0.99 5.73 -24.95
N SER A 70 -2.23 6.20 -24.85
CA SER A 70 -3.34 5.65 -25.64
C SER A 70 -3.21 5.96 -27.13
N VAL A 71 -2.91 7.22 -27.46
CA VAL A 71 -2.87 7.68 -28.88
C VAL A 71 -1.62 7.17 -29.59
N LEU A 72 -0.45 7.24 -28.96
CA LEU A 72 0.82 6.92 -29.63
C LEU A 72 1.13 5.41 -29.62
N PHE A 73 0.77 4.72 -28.56
CA PHE A 73 1.13 3.31 -28.36
C PHE A 73 -0.07 2.37 -28.40
N GLY A 74 -1.30 2.88 -28.41
CA GLY A 74 -2.51 2.07 -28.32
C GLY A 74 -2.68 1.37 -26.96
N VAL A 75 -2.05 1.89 -25.92
CA VAL A 75 -2.12 1.40 -24.55
C VAL A 75 -3.37 1.97 -23.88
N SER A 76 -3.99 1.26 -22.94
CA SER A 76 -5.15 1.79 -22.23
C SER A 76 -4.77 3.06 -21.43
N ILE A 77 -5.68 4.03 -21.36
CA ILE A 77 -5.53 5.27 -20.58
C ILE A 77 -5.18 4.92 -19.11
N ALA A 78 -5.84 3.90 -18.55
CA ALA A 78 -5.58 3.45 -17.17
C ALA A 78 -4.13 2.98 -16.97
N LEU A 79 -3.58 2.21 -17.92
CA LEU A 79 -2.19 1.76 -17.86
C LEU A 79 -1.22 2.95 -18.02
N GLY A 80 -1.53 3.90 -18.89
CA GLY A 80 -0.77 5.14 -19.04
C GLY A 80 -0.71 5.96 -17.74
N ALA A 81 -1.86 6.16 -17.09
CA ALA A 81 -1.95 6.85 -15.80
C ALA A 81 -1.19 6.10 -14.68
N PHE A 82 -1.25 4.78 -14.67
CA PHE A 82 -0.50 3.95 -13.72
C PHE A 82 1.02 4.15 -13.86
N PHE A 83 1.55 4.14 -15.08
CA PHE A 83 2.97 4.40 -15.32
C PHE A 83 3.37 5.85 -15.00
N ALA A 84 2.48 6.83 -15.23
CA ALA A 84 2.71 8.20 -14.76
C ALA A 84 2.90 8.24 -13.24
N GLY A 85 2.08 7.51 -12.48
CA GLY A 85 2.21 7.36 -11.03
C GLY A 85 3.51 6.68 -10.60
N ILE A 86 3.95 5.62 -11.31
CA ILE A 86 5.23 4.94 -11.02
C ILE A 86 6.40 5.92 -11.19
N VAL A 87 6.42 6.69 -12.28
CA VAL A 87 7.48 7.66 -12.55
C VAL A 87 7.47 8.79 -11.52
N LEU A 88 6.30 9.25 -11.11
CA LEU A 88 6.15 10.26 -10.07
C LEU A 88 6.68 9.77 -8.72
N ARG A 89 6.48 8.49 -8.38
CA ARG A 89 6.95 7.90 -7.11
C ARG A 89 8.46 8.02 -6.92
N GLU A 90 9.24 7.97 -7.99
CA GLU A 90 10.70 8.09 -7.94
C GLU A 90 11.20 9.55 -7.83
N SER A 91 10.29 10.53 -7.90
CA SER A 91 10.60 11.95 -7.76
C SER A 91 10.64 12.37 -6.30
N ASP A 92 11.54 13.31 -5.94
CA ASP A 92 11.58 13.97 -4.63
C ASP A 92 10.27 14.70 -4.29
N PHE A 93 9.45 15.00 -5.29
CA PHE A 93 8.14 15.64 -5.15
C PHE A 93 6.99 14.65 -4.95
N SER A 94 7.25 13.34 -4.92
CA SER A 94 6.21 12.29 -4.85
C SER A 94 5.29 12.47 -3.64
N TYR A 95 5.84 12.75 -2.48
CA TYR A 95 5.06 12.99 -1.26
C TYR A 95 4.14 14.21 -1.41
N ARG A 96 4.70 15.34 -1.87
CA ARG A 96 3.93 16.57 -2.08
C ARG A 96 2.83 16.37 -3.13
N ALA A 97 3.15 15.77 -4.27
CA ALA A 97 2.20 15.49 -5.32
C ALA A 97 1.05 14.58 -4.84
N THR A 98 1.37 13.56 -4.04
CA THR A 98 0.36 12.67 -3.44
C THR A 98 -0.56 13.44 -2.50
N GLN A 99 -0.03 14.22 -1.58
CA GLN A 99 -0.82 15.01 -0.61
C GLN A 99 -1.72 16.05 -1.29
N GLU A 100 -1.18 16.77 -2.25
CA GLU A 100 -1.90 17.82 -2.96
C GLU A 100 -2.97 17.27 -3.93
N SER A 101 -2.76 16.06 -4.48
CA SER A 101 -3.71 15.40 -5.40
C SER A 101 -4.81 14.62 -4.66
N GLN A 102 -4.64 14.35 -3.36
CA GLN A 102 -5.56 13.52 -2.59
C GLN A 102 -7.02 14.03 -2.59
N PRO A 103 -7.32 15.32 -2.38
CA PRO A 103 -8.70 15.80 -2.41
C PRO A 103 -9.38 15.57 -3.77
N LEU A 104 -8.62 15.74 -4.86
CA LEU A 104 -9.11 15.51 -6.20
C LEU A 104 -9.40 14.03 -6.45
N ARG A 105 -8.47 13.15 -6.05
CA ARG A 105 -8.65 11.71 -6.10
C ARG A 105 -9.90 11.27 -5.34
N ASP A 106 -10.10 11.78 -4.13
CA ASP A 106 -11.22 11.40 -3.27
C ASP A 106 -12.55 11.85 -3.91
N ALA A 107 -12.61 13.07 -4.47
CA ALA A 107 -13.80 13.56 -5.19
C ALA A 107 -14.11 12.69 -6.42
N PHE A 108 -13.12 12.39 -7.26
CA PHE A 108 -13.32 11.52 -8.43
C PHE A 108 -13.66 10.08 -8.06
N SER A 109 -13.12 9.56 -6.96
CA SER A 109 -13.47 8.23 -6.46
C SER A 109 -14.93 8.14 -6.09
N VAL A 110 -15.47 9.16 -5.39
CA VAL A 110 -16.90 9.22 -5.07
C VAL A 110 -17.74 9.23 -6.34
N LEU A 111 -17.42 10.11 -7.32
CA LEU A 111 -18.13 10.19 -8.59
C LEU A 111 -18.09 8.87 -9.37
N PHE A 112 -16.94 8.20 -9.37
CA PHE A 112 -16.76 6.89 -9.99
C PHE A 112 -17.67 5.83 -9.34
N PHE A 113 -17.64 5.70 -8.02
CA PHE A 113 -18.46 4.71 -7.33
C PHE A 113 -19.96 5.00 -7.43
N VAL A 114 -20.38 6.26 -7.46
CA VAL A 114 -21.77 6.64 -7.74
C VAL A 114 -22.16 6.21 -9.16
N SER A 115 -21.30 6.48 -10.15
CA SER A 115 -21.55 6.09 -11.54
C SER A 115 -21.65 4.57 -11.70
N VAL A 116 -20.75 3.82 -11.07
CA VAL A 116 -20.80 2.35 -11.04
C VAL A 116 -22.08 1.86 -10.34
N GLY A 117 -22.45 2.49 -9.22
CA GLY A 117 -23.69 2.16 -8.51
C GLY A 117 -24.95 2.37 -9.34
N MET A 118 -24.98 3.39 -10.20
CA MET A 118 -26.11 3.64 -11.13
C MET A 118 -26.22 2.58 -12.23
N LEU A 119 -25.14 1.89 -12.57
CA LEU A 119 -25.16 0.79 -13.54
C LEU A 119 -25.67 -0.53 -12.92
N PHE A 120 -25.75 -0.59 -11.61
CA PHE A 120 -26.16 -1.79 -10.90
C PHE A 120 -27.68 -1.99 -10.94
N ASP A 121 -28.13 -3.14 -11.43
CA ASP A 121 -29.52 -3.56 -11.35
C ASP A 121 -29.74 -4.44 -10.11
N PRO A 122 -30.42 -3.94 -9.05
CA PRO A 122 -30.62 -4.70 -7.83
C PRO A 122 -31.51 -5.95 -8.02
N ARG A 123 -32.26 -6.07 -9.13
CA ARG A 123 -33.05 -7.24 -9.44
C ARG A 123 -32.22 -8.51 -9.56
N ILE A 124 -30.93 -8.38 -9.92
CA ILE A 124 -30.01 -9.51 -10.02
C ILE A 124 -29.86 -10.28 -8.70
N LEU A 125 -30.03 -9.60 -7.56
CA LEU A 125 -29.98 -10.21 -6.23
C LEU A 125 -31.13 -11.20 -6.00
N LEU A 126 -32.24 -10.96 -6.64
CA LEU A 126 -33.47 -11.80 -6.53
C LEU A 126 -33.55 -12.80 -7.69
N SER A 127 -33.14 -12.41 -8.89
CA SER A 127 -33.25 -13.25 -10.09
C SER A 127 -32.14 -14.33 -10.19
N ASN A 128 -30.93 -14.02 -9.69
CA ASN A 128 -29.81 -14.96 -9.73
C ASN A 128 -28.97 -14.91 -8.43
N PRO A 129 -29.57 -15.25 -7.25
CA PRO A 129 -28.88 -15.16 -5.97
C PRO A 129 -27.67 -16.11 -5.89
N LEU A 130 -27.75 -17.30 -6.49
CA LEU A 130 -26.64 -18.26 -6.51
C LEU A 130 -25.44 -17.72 -7.31
N GLY A 131 -25.71 -17.07 -8.45
CA GLY A 131 -24.66 -16.43 -9.25
C GLY A 131 -23.95 -15.31 -8.48
N VAL A 132 -24.73 -14.47 -7.78
CA VAL A 132 -24.18 -13.41 -6.94
C VAL A 132 -23.33 -13.98 -5.80
N LEU A 133 -23.83 -15.01 -5.09
CA LEU A 133 -23.08 -15.68 -4.02
C LEU A 133 -21.80 -16.36 -4.54
N ALA A 134 -21.86 -16.97 -5.71
CA ALA A 134 -20.69 -17.59 -6.33
C ALA A 134 -19.61 -16.55 -6.66
N VAL A 135 -19.98 -15.43 -7.29
CA VAL A 135 -19.04 -14.35 -7.60
C VAL A 135 -18.49 -13.73 -6.32
N LEU A 136 -19.34 -13.46 -5.32
CA LEU A 136 -18.93 -12.95 -4.02
C LEU A 136 -17.94 -13.91 -3.32
N ALA A 137 -18.20 -15.21 -3.35
CA ALA A 137 -17.33 -16.23 -2.79
C ALA A 137 -15.95 -16.26 -3.51
N VAL A 138 -15.93 -16.15 -4.82
CA VAL A 138 -14.67 -16.07 -5.59
C VAL A 138 -13.88 -14.82 -5.21
N ILE A 139 -14.55 -13.67 -5.07
CA ILE A 139 -13.92 -12.41 -4.71
C ILE A 139 -13.36 -12.46 -3.28
N MET A 140 -14.21 -12.80 -2.32
CA MET A 140 -13.87 -12.71 -0.90
C MET A 140 -13.05 -13.89 -0.40
N LEU A 141 -13.37 -15.12 -0.82
CA LEU A 141 -12.67 -16.31 -0.35
C LEU A 141 -11.55 -16.74 -1.30
N GLY A 142 -11.83 -16.80 -2.61
CA GLY A 142 -10.85 -17.24 -3.60
C GLY A 142 -9.61 -16.37 -3.63
N LYS A 143 -9.76 -15.07 -3.80
CA LYS A 143 -8.63 -14.11 -3.78
C LYS A 143 -7.90 -14.11 -2.45
N SER A 144 -8.64 -14.09 -1.34
CA SER A 144 -8.06 -14.08 -0.01
C SER A 144 -7.26 -15.33 0.30
N MET A 145 -7.75 -16.51 -0.14
CA MET A 145 -7.03 -17.77 0.03
C MET A 145 -5.72 -17.77 -0.76
N VAL A 146 -5.73 -17.30 -2.00
CA VAL A 146 -4.52 -17.18 -2.82
C VAL A 146 -3.54 -16.19 -2.17
N ALA A 147 -4.00 -15.01 -1.76
CA ALA A 147 -3.18 -14.01 -1.09
C ALA A 147 -2.57 -14.55 0.21
N PHE A 148 -3.39 -15.20 1.03
CA PHE A 148 -2.94 -15.84 2.28
C PHE A 148 -1.82 -16.85 2.01
N THR A 149 -2.05 -17.75 1.05
CA THR A 149 -1.09 -18.80 0.72
C THR A 149 0.23 -18.21 0.21
N LEU A 150 0.18 -17.21 -0.66
CA LEU A 150 1.37 -16.54 -1.18
C LEU A 150 2.18 -15.83 -0.10
N VAL A 151 1.52 -15.06 0.77
CA VAL A 151 2.18 -14.34 1.87
C VAL A 151 2.78 -15.34 2.86
N LYS A 152 2.04 -16.41 3.17
CA LYS A 152 2.51 -17.45 4.08
C LYS A 152 3.67 -18.26 3.49
N ALA A 153 3.63 -18.59 2.20
CA ALA A 153 4.71 -19.28 1.49
C ALA A 153 6.02 -18.46 1.48
N ARG A 154 5.92 -17.12 1.53
CA ARG A 154 7.08 -16.23 1.68
C ARG A 154 7.60 -16.14 3.11
N GLY A 155 6.99 -16.85 4.07
CA GLY A 155 7.42 -16.94 5.46
C GLY A 155 6.99 -15.78 6.35
N TYR A 156 6.05 -14.92 5.91
CA TYR A 156 5.53 -13.83 6.74
C TYR A 156 4.67 -14.35 7.89
N PRO A 157 4.55 -13.57 9.01
CA PRO A 157 3.72 -13.90 10.15
C PRO A 157 2.25 -14.13 9.76
N LEU A 158 1.54 -14.94 10.56
CA LEU A 158 0.12 -15.22 10.36
C LEU A 158 -0.73 -13.95 10.35
N THR A 159 -0.42 -13.00 11.22
CA THR A 159 -1.08 -11.70 11.31
C THR A 159 -0.99 -10.93 9.99
N THR A 160 0.22 -10.82 9.43
CA THR A 160 0.46 -10.16 8.13
C THR A 160 -0.29 -10.87 7.01
N ALA A 161 -0.24 -12.22 6.98
CA ALA A 161 -0.94 -13.00 5.96
C ALA A 161 -2.46 -12.79 6.00
N LEU A 162 -3.07 -12.78 7.19
CA LEU A 162 -4.50 -12.51 7.37
C LEU A 162 -4.87 -11.07 6.99
N THR A 163 -4.12 -10.08 7.46
CA THR A 163 -4.38 -8.67 7.15
C THR A 163 -4.30 -8.37 5.66
N VAL A 164 -3.26 -8.87 4.98
CA VAL A 164 -3.10 -8.71 3.53
C VAL A 164 -4.24 -9.41 2.78
N SER A 165 -4.60 -10.63 3.21
CA SER A 165 -5.66 -11.41 2.57
C SER A 165 -7.01 -10.71 2.65
N VAL A 166 -7.35 -10.15 3.80
CA VAL A 166 -8.60 -9.40 4.00
C VAL A 166 -8.56 -8.07 3.27
N GLY A 167 -7.42 -7.39 3.24
CA GLY A 167 -7.25 -6.17 2.43
C GLY A 167 -7.51 -6.39 0.94
N LEU A 168 -7.24 -7.59 0.45
CA LEU A 168 -7.48 -8.00 -0.94
C LEU A 168 -8.86 -8.67 -1.15
N ALA A 169 -9.70 -8.81 -0.13
CA ALA A 169 -10.99 -9.51 -0.19
C ALA A 169 -12.09 -8.73 -0.94
N GLN A 170 -11.76 -7.68 -1.63
CA GLN A 170 -12.69 -6.86 -2.41
C GLN A 170 -12.19 -6.67 -3.85
N ILE A 171 -13.06 -6.29 -4.76
CA ILE A 171 -12.71 -5.89 -6.13
C ILE A 171 -12.34 -4.40 -6.16
N GLY A 172 -11.30 -4.05 -6.93
CA GLY A 172 -10.92 -2.68 -7.23
C GLY A 172 -11.46 -2.18 -8.57
N GLU A 173 -11.28 -0.87 -8.83
CA GLU A 173 -11.78 -0.16 -10.01
C GLU A 173 -11.33 -0.76 -11.35
N PHE A 174 -10.14 -1.35 -11.43
CA PHE A 174 -9.65 -1.98 -12.66
C PHE A 174 -10.52 -3.13 -13.14
N SER A 175 -11.19 -3.83 -12.23
CA SER A 175 -12.12 -4.91 -12.60
C SER A 175 -13.35 -4.38 -13.33
N PHE A 176 -13.84 -3.19 -12.97
CA PHE A 176 -14.94 -2.54 -13.68
C PHE A 176 -14.54 -2.09 -15.08
N ILE A 177 -13.31 -1.54 -15.22
CA ILE A 177 -12.76 -1.15 -16.52
C ILE A 177 -12.63 -2.39 -17.42
N LEU A 178 -12.10 -3.49 -16.88
CA LEU A 178 -11.94 -4.75 -17.62
C LEU A 178 -13.29 -5.36 -18.00
N ALA A 179 -14.27 -5.34 -17.08
CA ALA A 179 -15.62 -5.83 -17.36
C ALA A 179 -16.30 -5.00 -18.45
N GLY A 180 -16.18 -3.66 -18.39
CA GLY A 180 -16.69 -2.75 -19.43
C GLY A 180 -16.07 -3.03 -20.80
N LEU A 181 -14.76 -3.23 -20.84
CA LEU A 181 -14.05 -3.63 -22.05
C LEU A 181 -14.54 -4.98 -22.58
N GLY A 182 -14.72 -5.96 -21.68
CA GLY A 182 -15.25 -7.28 -22.03
C GLY A 182 -16.65 -7.19 -22.68
N VAL A 183 -17.51 -6.32 -22.18
CA VAL A 183 -18.83 -6.06 -22.79
C VAL A 183 -18.70 -5.38 -24.15
N SER A 184 -17.84 -4.37 -24.29
CA SER A 184 -17.66 -3.63 -25.54
C SER A 184 -17.10 -4.52 -26.66
N LEU A 185 -16.32 -5.54 -26.31
CA LEU A 185 -15.77 -6.54 -27.22
C LEU A 185 -16.70 -7.76 -27.43
N ASN A 186 -17.91 -7.75 -26.85
CA ASN A 186 -18.85 -8.87 -26.85
C ASN A 186 -18.28 -10.20 -26.26
N LEU A 187 -17.26 -10.09 -25.40
CA LEU A 187 -16.66 -11.22 -24.68
C LEU A 187 -17.37 -11.50 -23.34
N LEU A 188 -18.03 -10.51 -22.77
CA LEU A 188 -18.77 -10.61 -21.53
C LEU A 188 -20.24 -10.25 -21.78
N PRO A 189 -21.21 -11.13 -21.47
CA PRO A 189 -22.62 -10.79 -21.56
C PRO A 189 -23.00 -9.78 -20.48
N LYS A 190 -24.07 -9.00 -20.70
CA LYS A 190 -24.56 -7.98 -19.74
C LYS A 190 -24.90 -8.58 -18.37
N GLU A 191 -25.38 -9.81 -18.33
CA GLU A 191 -25.66 -10.54 -17.09
C GLU A 191 -24.37 -10.77 -16.28
N GLY A 192 -23.27 -11.12 -16.95
CA GLY A 192 -21.97 -11.26 -16.32
C GLY A 192 -21.47 -9.94 -15.74
N LEU A 193 -21.65 -8.83 -16.45
CA LEU A 193 -21.37 -7.50 -15.90
C LEU A 193 -22.18 -7.21 -14.64
N ASN A 194 -23.49 -7.47 -14.65
CA ASN A 194 -24.35 -7.25 -13.48
C ASN A 194 -23.95 -8.12 -12.28
N LEU A 195 -23.52 -9.36 -12.50
CA LEU A 195 -22.99 -10.22 -11.44
C LEU A 195 -21.67 -9.69 -10.85
N ILE A 196 -20.78 -9.18 -11.70
CA ILE A 196 -19.53 -8.54 -11.25
C ILE A 196 -19.83 -7.29 -10.43
N LEU A 197 -20.77 -6.44 -10.89
CA LEU A 197 -21.19 -5.23 -10.17
C LEU A 197 -21.79 -5.59 -8.81
N ALA A 198 -22.71 -6.57 -8.76
CA ALA A 198 -23.32 -7.04 -7.52
C ALA A 198 -22.26 -7.56 -6.53
N GLY A 199 -21.41 -8.48 -6.98
CA GLY A 199 -20.33 -9.05 -6.15
C GLY A 199 -19.35 -8.00 -5.65
N SER A 200 -19.05 -7.01 -6.49
CA SER A 200 -18.14 -5.90 -6.14
C SER A 200 -18.73 -5.02 -5.06
N LEU A 201 -19.92 -4.50 -5.25
CA LEU A 201 -20.59 -3.63 -4.28
C LEU A 201 -20.77 -4.34 -2.94
N LEU A 202 -21.20 -5.61 -2.96
CA LEU A 202 -21.33 -6.41 -1.74
C LEU A 202 -19.98 -6.67 -1.09
N SER A 203 -18.92 -6.99 -1.84
CA SER A 203 -17.59 -7.24 -1.27
C SER A 203 -17.00 -5.98 -0.63
N ILE A 204 -17.19 -4.80 -1.24
CA ILE A 204 -16.75 -3.52 -0.67
C ILE A 204 -17.52 -3.22 0.61
N ALA A 205 -18.87 -3.40 0.59
CA ALA A 205 -19.72 -3.14 1.77
C ALA A 205 -19.42 -4.11 2.94
N LEU A 206 -19.10 -5.38 2.65
CA LEU A 206 -18.80 -6.40 3.65
C LEU A 206 -17.36 -6.36 4.15
N ASN A 207 -16.43 -5.78 3.41
CA ASN A 207 -15.00 -5.81 3.74
C ASN A 207 -14.67 -5.22 5.13
N PRO A 208 -15.25 -4.10 5.60
CA PRO A 208 -15.04 -3.60 6.95
C PRO A 208 -15.43 -4.61 8.03
N LEU A 209 -16.51 -5.38 7.83
CA LEU A 209 -16.94 -6.43 8.76
C LEU A 209 -15.92 -7.56 8.81
N VAL A 210 -15.36 -7.96 7.66
CA VAL A 210 -14.32 -8.98 7.59
C VAL A 210 -13.04 -8.50 8.29
N PHE A 211 -12.65 -7.23 8.13
CA PHE A 211 -11.53 -6.63 8.87
C PHE A 211 -11.74 -6.72 10.39
N HIS A 212 -12.93 -6.38 10.88
CA HIS A 212 -13.25 -6.51 12.31
C HIS A 212 -13.19 -7.96 12.81
N ALA A 213 -13.49 -8.93 11.94
CA ALA A 213 -13.40 -10.35 12.28
C ALA A 213 -11.96 -10.89 12.31
N VAL A 214 -10.98 -10.20 11.73
CA VAL A 214 -9.57 -10.65 11.71
C VAL A 214 -9.02 -10.79 13.12
N GLU A 215 -9.23 -9.80 13.98
CA GLU A 215 -8.68 -9.78 15.33
C GLU A 215 -9.20 -10.93 16.23
N PRO A 216 -10.53 -11.16 16.34
CA PRO A 216 -11.04 -12.31 17.08
C PRO A 216 -10.64 -13.65 16.43
N LEU A 217 -10.56 -13.72 15.10
CA LEU A 217 -10.09 -14.92 14.40
C LEU A 217 -8.63 -15.23 14.72
N GLN A 218 -7.75 -14.24 14.73
CA GLN A 218 -6.35 -14.40 15.14
C GLN A 218 -6.25 -14.90 16.58
N ARG A 219 -7.00 -14.30 17.52
CA ARG A 219 -7.03 -14.72 18.92
C ARG A 219 -7.51 -16.18 19.05
N TRP A 220 -8.55 -16.53 18.32
CA TRP A 220 -9.11 -17.90 18.33
C TRP A 220 -8.10 -18.93 17.77
N ILE A 221 -7.43 -18.61 16.65
CA ILE A 221 -6.41 -19.48 16.04
C ILE A 221 -5.24 -19.67 17.00
N ARG A 222 -4.77 -18.60 17.66
CA ARG A 222 -3.66 -18.63 18.62
C ARG A 222 -3.98 -19.50 19.85
N THR A 223 -5.22 -19.47 20.31
CA THR A 223 -5.59 -20.24 21.53
C THR A 223 -5.81 -21.72 21.25
N ARG A 224 -6.24 -22.08 20.03
CA ARG A 224 -6.72 -23.44 19.73
C ARG A 224 -5.71 -24.33 19.00
N SER A 225 -4.73 -23.76 18.31
CA SER A 225 -3.80 -24.53 17.46
C SER A 225 -2.34 -24.36 17.85
N ARG A 226 -1.71 -25.46 18.29
CA ARG A 226 -0.24 -25.55 18.49
C ARG A 226 0.50 -25.34 17.16
N PHE A 227 -0.09 -25.80 16.05
CA PHE A 227 0.43 -25.65 14.70
C PHE A 227 0.41 -24.18 14.25
N ALA A 228 -0.62 -23.42 14.60
CA ALA A 228 -0.67 -21.99 14.28
C ALA A 228 0.39 -21.19 15.06
N ARG A 229 0.72 -21.59 16.28
CA ARG A 229 1.85 -21.02 17.04
C ARG A 229 3.20 -21.30 16.40
N SER A 230 3.40 -22.48 15.79
CA SER A 230 4.63 -22.77 15.05
C SER A 230 4.71 -22.04 13.70
N LEU A 231 3.57 -21.68 13.12
CA LEU A 231 3.50 -20.84 11.92
C LEU A 231 3.76 -19.35 12.21
N GLU A 232 3.67 -18.93 13.46
CA GLU A 232 3.95 -17.57 13.93
C GLU A 232 5.42 -17.36 14.29
N GLN A 233 6.15 -18.44 14.51
CA GLN A 233 7.57 -18.48 14.90
C GLN A 233 8.53 -18.34 13.68
N LYS A 234 8.43 -17.25 12.94
CA LYS A 234 9.63 -16.51 12.55
C LYS A 234 9.50 -15.17 13.28
N ASP A 235 10.12 -15.11 14.45
CA ASP A 235 10.40 -13.83 15.07
C ASP A 235 11.00 -12.95 13.99
N ASP A 236 10.37 -11.80 13.76
CA ASP A 236 10.88 -10.82 12.83
C ASP A 236 12.29 -10.45 13.32
N PRO A 237 13.37 -10.72 12.55
CA PRO A 237 14.72 -10.43 13.03
C PRO A 237 14.92 -8.98 13.42
N LEU A 238 14.07 -8.07 12.88
CA LEU A 238 14.07 -6.65 13.22
C LEU A 238 13.20 -6.30 14.44
N ALA A 239 12.29 -7.19 14.84
CA ALA A 239 11.48 -7.01 16.06
C ALA A 239 12.20 -7.44 17.34
N ILE A 240 13.33 -8.16 17.22
CA ILE A 240 14.18 -8.60 18.32
C ILE A 240 15.45 -7.78 18.31
N LEU A 241 15.91 -7.31 19.45
CA LEU A 241 17.22 -6.67 19.57
C LEU A 241 18.33 -7.65 19.15
N PRO A 242 19.34 -7.20 18.38
CA PRO A 242 20.47 -8.03 18.02
C PRO A 242 21.14 -8.61 19.27
N MET A 243 21.55 -9.88 19.22
CA MET A 243 22.27 -10.56 20.32
C MET A 243 23.61 -9.93 20.69
N THR A 244 24.07 -8.94 19.92
CA THR A 244 25.28 -8.14 20.24
C THR A 244 25.10 -7.26 21.47
N PHE A 245 23.85 -7.00 21.91
CA PHE A 245 23.58 -6.21 23.12
C PHE A 245 23.27 -7.14 24.28
N THR A 246 24.11 -7.14 25.30
CA THR A 246 23.94 -7.96 26.50
C THR A 246 22.83 -7.41 27.42
N SER A 247 22.15 -8.30 28.15
CA SER A 247 21.09 -7.92 29.11
C SER A 247 21.57 -6.90 30.16
N GLU A 248 22.85 -6.92 30.49
CA GLU A 248 23.46 -5.97 31.44
C GLU A 248 23.63 -4.56 30.84
N GLU A 249 23.80 -4.45 29.53
CA GLU A 249 23.91 -3.17 28.84
C GLU A 249 22.55 -2.47 28.69
N LEU A 250 21.47 -3.23 28.87
CA LEU A 250 20.10 -2.78 28.71
C LEU A 250 19.34 -2.55 30.04
N THR A 251 20.05 -2.63 31.19
CA THR A 251 19.46 -2.26 32.48
C THR A 251 19.43 -0.74 32.65
N GLY A 252 18.27 -0.17 32.96
CA GLY A 252 18.09 1.28 33.18
C GLY A 252 18.17 2.13 31.91
N HIS A 253 17.80 1.55 30.75
CA HIS A 253 17.82 2.27 29.47
C HIS A 253 16.53 3.04 29.19
N VAL A 254 16.62 4.06 28.36
CA VAL A 254 15.49 4.83 27.84
C VAL A 254 14.96 4.17 26.57
N VAL A 255 13.65 4.00 26.47
CA VAL A 255 13.01 3.57 25.21
C VAL A 255 12.55 4.80 24.44
N LEU A 256 13.18 5.05 23.29
CA LEU A 256 12.86 6.17 22.41
C LEU A 256 11.95 5.68 21.28
N VAL A 257 10.68 6.11 21.31
CA VAL A 257 9.70 5.74 20.29
C VAL A 257 9.63 6.80 19.21
N GLY A 258 9.97 6.39 17.97
CA GLY A 258 10.06 7.25 16.79
C GLY A 258 11.44 7.91 16.64
N PHE A 259 12.06 7.73 15.45
CA PHE A 259 13.39 8.29 15.13
C PHE A 259 13.33 9.35 14.02
N GLY A 260 12.24 10.13 14.00
CA GLY A 260 12.09 11.29 13.13
C GLY A 260 12.99 12.48 13.55
N ARG A 261 12.67 13.69 13.07
CA ARG A 261 13.45 14.92 13.37
C ARG A 261 13.63 15.18 14.86
N VAL A 262 12.57 14.97 15.65
CA VAL A 262 12.60 15.16 17.11
C VAL A 262 13.35 14.00 17.78
N GLY A 263 13.05 12.75 17.43
CA GLY A 263 13.69 11.57 17.98
C GLY A 263 15.21 11.58 17.81
N ARG A 264 15.71 12.01 16.66
CA ARG A 264 17.18 12.18 16.43
C ARG A 264 17.82 13.18 17.39
N ARG A 265 17.17 14.32 17.66
CA ARG A 265 17.67 15.32 18.61
C ARG A 265 17.69 14.77 20.04
N VAL A 266 16.64 14.04 20.42
CA VAL A 266 16.54 13.40 21.75
C VAL A 266 17.63 12.32 21.88
N ALA A 267 17.83 11.48 20.85
CA ALA A 267 18.88 10.47 20.84
C ALA A 267 20.27 11.09 20.99
N HIS A 268 20.54 12.17 20.27
CA HIS A 268 21.79 12.93 20.43
C HIS A 268 22.00 13.47 21.85
N ALA A 269 20.95 14.04 22.47
CA ALA A 269 21.02 14.54 23.83
C ALA A 269 21.19 13.43 24.87
N LEU A 270 20.59 12.25 24.66
CA LEU A 270 20.80 11.06 25.50
C LEU A 270 22.22 10.55 25.38
N HIS A 271 22.71 10.45 24.15
CA HIS A 271 24.08 10.00 23.89
C HIS A 271 25.13 10.93 24.51
N ALA A 272 24.94 12.24 24.36
CA ALA A 272 25.84 13.26 24.95
C ALA A 272 25.88 13.21 26.49
N ARG A 273 24.82 12.68 27.12
CA ARG A 273 24.74 12.50 28.59
C ARG A 273 25.16 11.10 29.06
N GLY A 274 25.62 10.23 28.15
CA GLY A 274 25.98 8.86 28.46
C GLY A 274 24.79 7.96 28.84
N LEU A 275 23.57 8.38 28.53
CA LEU A 275 22.36 7.61 28.83
C LEU A 275 22.14 6.56 27.73
N ARG A 276 21.93 5.32 28.14
CA ARG A 276 21.64 4.22 27.22
C ARG A 276 20.21 4.32 26.74
N TYR A 277 19.97 4.07 25.46
CA TYR A 277 18.61 4.09 24.90
C TYR A 277 18.45 3.03 23.80
N VAL A 278 17.20 2.59 23.62
CA VAL A 278 16.78 1.70 22.53
C VAL A 278 15.76 2.42 21.68
N VAL A 279 15.94 2.40 20.37
CA VAL A 279 15.00 3.03 19.43
C VAL A 279 13.93 2.04 19.01
N VAL A 280 12.67 2.44 19.06
CA VAL A 280 11.53 1.74 18.47
C VAL A 280 11.02 2.58 17.30
N GLU A 281 11.07 2.05 16.08
CA GLU A 281 10.69 2.76 14.86
C GLU A 281 9.85 1.85 13.97
N GLU A 282 8.81 2.39 13.34
CA GLU A 282 7.90 1.64 12.49
C GLU A 282 8.54 1.34 11.13
N ASN A 283 9.34 2.27 10.60
CA ASN A 283 10.00 2.13 9.31
C ASN A 283 11.18 1.16 9.41
N ARG A 284 11.02 0.00 8.76
CA ARG A 284 12.01 -1.10 8.77
C ARG A 284 13.34 -0.73 8.14
N ASP A 285 13.33 0.02 7.04
CA ASP A 285 14.54 0.46 6.35
C ASP A 285 15.37 1.37 7.26
N PHE A 286 14.68 2.20 8.05
CA PHE A 286 15.31 3.04 9.07
C PHE A 286 15.92 2.23 10.21
N VAL A 287 15.25 1.17 10.64
CA VAL A 287 15.77 0.27 11.68
C VAL A 287 17.02 -0.46 11.20
N GLU A 288 17.04 -0.91 9.94
CA GLU A 288 18.22 -1.53 9.33
C GLU A 288 19.39 -0.52 9.25
N GLU A 289 19.12 0.72 8.86
CA GLU A 289 20.13 1.78 8.84
C GLU A 289 20.69 2.08 10.23
N LEU A 290 19.84 2.12 11.26
CA LEU A 290 20.29 2.34 12.64
C LEU A 290 21.17 1.21 13.15
N ARG A 291 20.78 -0.04 12.87
CA ARG A 291 21.55 -1.23 13.23
C ARG A 291 22.89 -1.29 12.52
N SER A 292 22.97 -0.85 11.26
CA SER A 292 24.25 -0.78 10.53
C SER A 292 25.22 0.24 11.13
N LYS A 293 24.72 1.14 11.98
CA LYS A 293 25.48 2.14 12.74
C LYS A 293 25.68 1.74 14.22
N ASP A 294 25.49 0.45 14.54
CA ASP A 294 25.57 -0.11 15.90
C ASP A 294 24.65 0.56 16.93
N LEU A 295 23.53 1.13 16.48
CA LEU A 295 22.52 1.67 17.38
C LEU A 295 21.46 0.61 17.70
N PRO A 296 21.10 0.39 18.98
CA PRO A 296 20.09 -0.58 19.37
C PRO A 296 18.72 -0.10 18.91
N ALA A 297 18.19 -0.70 17.85
CA ALA A 297 16.92 -0.36 17.24
C ALA A 297 16.05 -1.60 17.01
N VAL A 298 14.75 -1.46 17.19
CA VAL A 298 13.73 -2.49 17.02
C VAL A 298 12.61 -1.98 16.12
N ALA A 299 12.23 -2.79 15.13
CA ALA A 299 11.07 -2.48 14.30
C ALA A 299 9.79 -2.80 15.05
N GLY A 300 8.90 -1.81 15.19
CA GLY A 300 7.63 -2.00 15.83
C GLY A 300 6.74 -0.77 15.86
N ASP A 301 5.41 -1.02 15.93
CA ASP A 301 4.42 0.01 16.17
C ASP A 301 4.29 0.27 17.68
N ALA A 302 4.45 1.52 18.10
CA ALA A 302 4.33 1.94 19.49
C ALA A 302 2.93 1.75 20.10
N VAL A 303 1.91 1.59 19.26
CA VAL A 303 0.52 1.35 19.68
C VAL A 303 0.32 -0.12 20.09
N VAL A 304 1.12 -1.03 19.56
CA VAL A 304 1.11 -2.43 19.99
C VAL A 304 1.89 -2.54 21.30
N ARG A 305 1.21 -2.84 22.39
CA ARG A 305 1.79 -3.06 23.73
C ARG A 305 2.98 -4.02 23.63
N TYR A 306 4.18 -3.47 23.51
CA TYR A 306 5.40 -4.23 23.74
C TYR A 306 5.47 -4.56 25.22
N ARG A 307 5.27 -5.83 25.54
CA ARG A 307 5.60 -6.38 26.84
C ARG A 307 7.12 -6.51 26.88
N PHE A 308 7.81 -5.41 27.22
CA PHE A 308 9.23 -5.50 27.58
C PHE A 308 9.33 -6.41 28.81
N GLN A 309 9.83 -7.62 28.64
CA GLN A 309 10.23 -8.50 29.73
C GLN A 309 11.58 -7.99 30.29
N GLY A 310 11.55 -6.87 30.95
CA GLY A 310 12.71 -6.24 31.56
C GLY A 310 12.29 -4.90 32.15
N HIS A 311 12.85 -4.54 33.30
CA HIS A 311 12.56 -3.28 34.01
C HIS A 311 13.02 -2.08 33.16
N ALA A 312 12.11 -1.51 32.39
CA ALA A 312 12.34 -0.21 31.76
C ALA A 312 11.89 0.87 32.75
N ASP A 313 12.84 1.62 33.28
CA ASP A 313 12.55 2.66 34.29
C ASP A 313 11.87 3.89 33.69
N SER A 314 11.91 4.10 32.37
CA SER A 314 11.19 5.17 31.68
C SER A 314 10.98 4.91 30.20
N VAL A 315 9.76 5.16 29.70
CA VAL A 315 9.41 5.17 28.27
C VAL A 315 9.23 6.61 27.82
N LEU A 316 10.09 7.10 26.95
CA LEU A 316 9.96 8.42 26.33
C LEU A 316 9.36 8.26 24.94
N THR A 317 8.10 8.71 24.78
CA THR A 317 7.45 8.80 23.47
C THR A 317 7.57 10.22 22.96
N SER A 318 7.92 10.42 21.69
CA SER A 318 8.07 11.76 21.09
C SER A 318 6.79 12.62 21.19
N TYR A 319 5.63 11.98 21.40
CA TYR A 319 4.36 12.66 21.66
C TYR A 319 4.16 13.09 23.14
N HIS A 320 4.80 12.43 24.09
CA HIS A 320 4.64 12.73 25.53
C HIS A 320 5.52 13.87 26.05
N LEU A 321 6.60 14.22 25.34
CA LEU A 321 7.47 15.33 25.72
C LEU A 321 6.75 16.69 25.75
N HIS A 322 5.61 16.81 25.07
CA HIS A 322 4.85 18.06 25.05
C HIS A 322 3.81 18.20 26.18
N SER A 323 3.41 17.12 26.84
CA SER A 323 2.32 17.14 27.83
C SER A 323 2.76 16.98 29.28
N SER A 324 3.91 16.40 29.57
CA SER A 324 4.32 15.98 30.92
C SER A 324 5.42 16.84 31.56
N LEU A 325 6.00 17.82 30.85
CA LEU A 325 6.97 18.74 31.43
C LEU A 325 6.27 19.89 32.16
N PRO A 326 6.68 20.23 33.39
CA PRO A 326 6.19 21.41 34.10
C PRO A 326 6.51 22.70 33.33
N PRO A 327 5.69 23.77 33.47
CA PRO A 327 5.77 24.97 32.64
C PRO A 327 7.14 25.64 32.61
N ASN A 328 7.89 25.53 33.70
CA ASN A 328 9.24 26.11 33.88
C ASN A 328 10.36 25.36 33.17
N GLN A 329 10.12 24.14 32.64
CA GLN A 329 11.11 23.40 31.87
C GLN A 329 10.84 23.48 30.34
N LYS A 330 9.63 23.87 29.95
CA LYS A 330 9.27 24.05 28.53
C LYS A 330 9.99 25.25 27.90
N SER A 331 10.20 26.31 28.65
CA SER A 331 10.90 27.51 28.19
C SER A 331 12.39 27.29 27.97
N ARG A 332 13.05 26.41 28.76
CA ARG A 332 14.48 26.14 28.62
C ARG A 332 14.83 25.22 27.43
N LEU A 333 13.86 24.46 26.89
CA LEU A 333 14.05 23.61 25.71
C LEU A 333 13.70 24.33 24.40
N ALA A 334 13.01 25.47 24.46
CA ALA A 334 12.70 26.28 23.29
C ALA A 334 13.82 27.27 22.93
N GLU A 335 14.77 27.53 23.85
CA GLU A 335 15.90 28.46 23.66
C GLU A 335 17.22 27.78 23.30
N GLN A 336 17.22 26.45 23.10
CA GLN A 336 18.36 25.63 22.57
C GLN A 336 17.95 24.87 21.29
#